data_be03a935a8b75a176b5dee7d0c136ce3
#
_entry.id   be03a935a8b75a176b5dee7d0c136ce3
#
_cell.length_a   1.000
_cell.length_b   1.000
_cell.length_c   1.000
_cell.angle_alpha   90.00
_cell.angle_beta   90.00
_cell.angle_gamma   90.00
#
_symmetry.space_group_name_H-M   'P 1'
#
loop_
_entity.id
_entity.type
_entity.pdbx_description
1 polymer ?
#
loop_
_entity_poly.entity_id
_entity_poly.type
_entity_poly.pdbx_seq_one_letter_code
_entity_poly.pdbx_strand_id
1 'polypeptide(L)'
;MHGVSEAESRQRLKQLAVYLEITDVLDKFPSKMSGGQRQRVAAARALILHPQMILADEPTGALDSKNAKSLMEKLSGLNRDEQATILMVTHDSNAASFCKRILFIQDGVIFHELRRGDESQQEFYGRILKVMAQLGGGSANVL
;
A
#
# COMPACT_ATOMS: atom_id res chain seq x y z
N MET A 1 26.94 -0.32 -11.36
CA MET A 1 25.94 -0.84 -10.40
C MET A 1 26.71 -1.33 -9.18
N HIS A 2 26.65 -0.61 -8.05
CA HIS A 2 27.21 -1.14 -6.80
C HIS A 2 26.19 -2.15 -6.26
N GLY A 3 26.52 -3.42 -6.39
CA GLY A 3 25.70 -4.50 -5.83
C GLY A 3 25.72 -4.40 -4.30
N VAL A 4 24.57 -4.47 -3.67
CA VAL A 4 24.43 -4.59 -2.21
C VAL A 4 25.16 -5.85 -1.78
N SER A 5 26.01 -5.77 -0.75
CA SER A 5 26.74 -6.93 -0.26
C SER A 5 25.77 -7.97 0.35
N GLU A 6 26.20 -9.24 0.38
CA GLU A 6 25.36 -10.29 0.98
C GLU A 6 25.09 -10.02 2.47
N ALA A 7 26.07 -9.47 3.17
CA ALA A 7 25.93 -9.09 4.59
C ALA A 7 24.89 -7.98 4.79
N GLU A 8 24.93 -6.95 3.96
CA GLU A 8 23.94 -5.86 3.99
C GLU A 8 22.53 -6.37 3.65
N SER A 9 22.42 -7.22 2.64
CA SER A 9 21.12 -7.84 2.27
C SER A 9 20.55 -8.69 3.40
N ARG A 10 21.38 -9.48 4.09
CA ARG A 10 20.96 -10.29 5.23
C ARG A 10 20.54 -9.41 6.43
N GLN A 11 21.25 -8.34 6.70
CA GLN A 11 20.89 -7.41 7.76
C GLN A 11 19.55 -6.72 7.44
N ARG A 12 19.37 -6.27 6.21
CA ARG A 12 18.13 -5.65 5.74
C ARG A 12 16.96 -6.61 5.81
N LEU A 13 17.16 -7.88 5.40
CA LEU A 13 16.13 -8.91 5.52
C LEU A 13 15.65 -9.05 6.96
N LYS A 14 16.57 -9.12 7.93
CA LYS A 14 16.20 -9.22 9.36
C LYS A 14 15.37 -8.02 9.81
N GLN A 15 15.79 -6.81 9.45
CA GLN A 15 15.07 -5.58 9.80
C GLN A 15 13.64 -5.57 9.21
N LEU A 16 13.52 -5.88 7.91
CA LEU A 16 12.22 -5.95 7.24
C LEU A 16 11.33 -7.07 7.79
N ALA A 17 11.93 -8.22 8.13
CA ALA A 17 11.19 -9.34 8.71
C ALA A 17 10.57 -8.99 10.06
N VAL A 18 11.29 -8.27 10.91
CA VAL A 18 10.76 -7.75 12.18
C VAL A 18 9.70 -6.69 11.92
N TYR A 19 10.00 -5.70 11.07
CA TYR A 19 9.09 -4.60 10.76
C TYR A 19 7.75 -5.07 10.17
N LEU A 20 7.81 -6.03 9.25
CA LEU A 20 6.63 -6.59 8.57
C LEU A 20 6.02 -7.79 9.32
N GLU A 21 6.56 -8.15 10.49
CA GLU A 21 6.05 -9.27 11.32
C GLU A 21 5.99 -10.59 10.54
N ILE A 22 7.08 -10.95 9.87
CA ILE A 22 7.22 -12.18 9.07
C ILE A 22 8.37 -13.07 9.51
N THR A 23 8.97 -12.81 10.67
CA THR A 23 10.08 -13.61 11.19
C THR A 23 9.74 -15.09 11.35
N ASP A 24 8.50 -15.40 11.71
CA ASP A 24 7.98 -16.75 11.92
C ASP A 24 7.72 -17.53 10.63
N VAL A 25 7.81 -16.87 9.48
CA VAL A 25 7.52 -17.49 8.17
C VAL A 25 8.69 -17.52 7.21
N LEU A 26 9.87 -17.02 7.61
CA LEU A 26 11.06 -16.98 6.74
C LEU A 26 11.47 -18.35 6.21
N ASP A 27 11.26 -19.41 7.00
CA ASP A 27 11.59 -20.77 6.64
C ASP A 27 10.38 -21.59 6.13
N LYS A 28 9.22 -20.93 5.92
CA LYS A 28 8.01 -21.59 5.45
C LYS A 28 7.87 -21.51 3.93
N PHE A 29 7.35 -22.58 3.35
CA PHE A 29 6.92 -22.53 1.95
C PHE A 29 5.69 -21.59 1.78
N PRO A 30 5.57 -20.88 0.65
CA PRO A 30 4.44 -19.98 0.39
C PRO A 30 3.06 -20.64 0.55
N SER A 31 2.96 -21.94 0.26
CA SER A 31 1.72 -22.73 0.44
C SER A 31 1.31 -22.91 1.91
N LYS A 32 2.23 -22.70 2.85
CA LYS A 32 1.98 -22.79 4.30
C LYS A 32 1.74 -21.41 4.95
N MET A 33 1.73 -20.34 4.17
CA MET A 33 1.53 -18.98 4.63
C MET A 33 0.06 -18.56 4.47
N SER A 34 -0.44 -17.76 5.41
CA SER A 34 -1.73 -17.06 5.24
C SER A 34 -1.67 -16.03 4.12
N GLY A 35 -2.82 -15.54 3.64
CA GLY A 35 -2.88 -14.45 2.66
C GLY A 35 -2.10 -13.21 3.12
N GLY A 36 -2.30 -12.80 4.38
CA GLY A 36 -1.60 -11.66 4.98
C GLY A 36 -0.09 -11.87 5.08
N GLN A 37 0.36 -13.08 5.46
CA GLN A 37 1.78 -13.41 5.49
C GLN A 37 2.41 -13.34 4.10
N ARG A 38 1.74 -13.89 3.07
CA ARG A 38 2.21 -13.78 1.68
C ARG A 38 2.34 -12.34 1.21
N GLN A 39 1.37 -11.47 1.50
CA GLN A 39 1.43 -10.04 1.14
C GLN A 39 2.58 -9.32 1.83
N ARG A 40 2.79 -9.57 3.12
CA ARG A 40 3.93 -8.98 3.87
C ARG A 40 5.28 -9.47 3.34
N VAL A 41 5.39 -10.75 2.97
CA VAL A 41 6.60 -11.29 2.31
C VAL A 41 6.81 -10.64 0.94
N ALA A 42 5.75 -10.43 0.15
CA ALA A 42 5.85 -9.73 -1.12
C ALA A 42 6.33 -8.28 -0.93
N ALA A 43 5.81 -7.56 0.09
CA ALA A 43 6.29 -6.23 0.46
C ALA A 43 7.77 -6.25 0.86
N ALA A 44 8.21 -7.22 1.68
CA ALA A 44 9.61 -7.37 2.06
C ALA A 44 10.52 -7.57 0.83
N ARG A 45 10.10 -8.40 -0.12
CA ARG A 45 10.84 -8.64 -1.37
C ARG A 45 10.97 -7.36 -2.21
N ALA A 46 9.92 -6.56 -2.30
CA ALA A 46 9.95 -5.28 -3.01
C ALA A 46 10.92 -4.28 -2.36
N LEU A 47 11.05 -4.31 -1.04
CA LEU A 47 11.79 -3.34 -0.23
C LEU A 47 13.28 -3.67 -0.03
N ILE A 48 13.68 -4.94 -0.23
CA ILE A 48 15.02 -5.41 0.17
C ILE A 48 16.17 -4.67 -0.52
N LEU A 49 15.96 -4.19 -1.74
CA LEU A 49 16.97 -3.51 -2.57
C LEU A 49 16.88 -1.97 -2.48
N HIS A 50 16.20 -1.42 -1.49
CA HIS A 50 15.98 0.03 -1.36
C HIS A 50 15.52 0.71 -2.66
N PRO A 51 14.38 0.28 -3.25
CA PRO A 51 13.91 0.84 -4.48
C PRO A 51 13.50 2.31 -4.29
N GLN A 52 13.70 3.13 -5.32
CA GLN A 52 13.23 4.52 -5.33
C GLN A 52 11.70 4.60 -5.42
N MET A 53 11.06 3.58 -6.01
CA MET A 53 9.62 3.49 -6.18
C MET A 53 9.14 2.06 -5.97
N ILE A 54 8.02 1.92 -5.28
CA ILE A 54 7.29 0.68 -5.06
C ILE A 54 5.95 0.78 -5.78
N LEU A 55 5.64 -0.22 -6.60
CA LEU A 55 4.35 -0.37 -7.24
C LEU A 55 3.53 -1.39 -6.44
N ALA A 56 2.37 -1.00 -5.96
CA ALA A 56 1.46 -1.84 -5.19
C ALA A 56 0.11 -1.90 -5.92
N ASP A 57 -0.20 -3.08 -6.44
CA ASP A 57 -1.46 -3.35 -7.14
C ASP A 57 -2.37 -4.15 -6.20
N GLU A 58 -3.48 -3.53 -5.78
CA GLU A 58 -4.47 -4.08 -4.83
C GLU A 58 -3.82 -4.76 -3.60
N PRO A 59 -2.93 -4.08 -2.85
CA PRO A 59 -2.12 -4.73 -1.81
C PRO A 59 -2.95 -5.29 -0.66
N THR A 60 -4.20 -4.85 -0.50
CA THR A 60 -5.13 -5.27 0.56
C THR A 60 -6.21 -6.24 0.08
N GLY A 61 -6.33 -6.50 -1.22
CA GLY A 61 -7.45 -7.21 -1.83
C GLY A 61 -7.69 -8.65 -1.33
N ALA A 62 -6.66 -9.32 -0.81
CA ALA A 62 -6.77 -10.67 -0.25
C ALA A 62 -6.72 -10.71 1.29
N LEU A 63 -6.90 -9.56 1.97
CA LEU A 63 -6.72 -9.42 3.41
C LEU A 63 -8.04 -9.10 4.10
N ASP A 64 -8.20 -9.62 5.33
CA ASP A 64 -9.22 -9.11 6.23
C ASP A 64 -8.87 -7.67 6.69
N SER A 65 -9.86 -6.95 7.21
CA SER A 65 -9.73 -5.53 7.57
C SER A 65 -8.58 -5.23 8.55
N LYS A 66 -8.30 -6.14 9.49
CA LYS A 66 -7.22 -5.98 10.47
C LYS A 66 -5.85 -6.09 9.80
N ASN A 67 -5.66 -7.11 8.98
CA ASN A 67 -4.40 -7.32 8.26
C ASN A 67 -4.20 -6.25 7.18
N ALA A 68 -5.26 -5.81 6.49
CA ALA A 68 -5.22 -4.71 5.54
C ALA A 68 -4.75 -3.41 6.21
N LYS A 69 -5.36 -3.02 7.33
CA LYS A 69 -4.98 -1.84 8.11
C LYS A 69 -3.51 -1.91 8.54
N SER A 70 -3.10 -3.04 9.15
CA SER A 70 -1.71 -3.24 9.58
C SER A 70 -0.71 -3.10 8.43
N LEU A 71 -1.00 -3.67 7.24
CA LEU A 71 -0.15 -3.52 6.08
C LEU A 71 -0.05 -2.06 5.62
N MET A 72 -1.19 -1.33 5.56
CA MET A 72 -1.22 0.06 5.14
C MET A 72 -0.47 0.99 6.11
N GLU A 73 -0.58 0.75 7.42
CA GLU A 73 0.19 1.47 8.43
C GLU A 73 1.70 1.29 8.23
N LYS A 74 2.14 0.05 7.95
CA LYS A 74 3.54 -0.26 7.66
C LYS A 74 4.05 0.38 6.37
N LEU A 75 3.27 0.34 5.29
CA LEU A 75 3.62 1.01 4.04
C LEU A 75 3.71 2.54 4.23
N SER A 76 2.79 3.12 4.99
CA SER A 76 2.83 4.55 5.33
C SER A 76 4.06 4.91 6.16
N GLY A 77 4.45 4.06 7.10
CA GLY A 77 5.68 4.21 7.87
C GLY A 77 6.92 4.23 6.98
N LEU A 78 7.03 3.28 6.05
CA LEU A 78 8.14 3.23 5.10
C LEU A 78 8.21 4.48 4.19
N ASN A 79 7.07 4.99 3.73
CA ASN A 79 7.04 6.23 2.98
C ASN A 79 7.54 7.43 3.80
N ARG A 80 7.21 7.48 5.09
CA ARG A 80 7.62 8.56 5.98
C ARG A 80 9.07 8.45 6.40
N ASP A 81 9.49 7.26 6.82
CA ASP A 81 10.75 7.04 7.53
C ASP A 81 11.90 6.74 6.55
N GLU A 82 11.63 6.06 5.45
CA GLU A 82 12.62 5.73 4.41
C GLU A 82 12.45 6.57 3.12
N GLN A 83 11.49 7.49 3.09
CA GLN A 83 11.17 8.34 1.94
C GLN A 83 10.90 7.54 0.64
N ALA A 84 10.51 6.28 0.76
CA ALA A 84 10.17 5.44 -0.37
C ALA A 84 8.92 6.00 -1.07
N THR A 85 8.99 6.21 -2.38
CA THR A 85 7.80 6.56 -3.16
C THR A 85 6.96 5.31 -3.37
N ILE A 86 5.68 5.34 -2.97
CA ILE A 86 4.76 4.22 -3.16
C ILE A 86 3.64 4.68 -4.09
N LEU A 87 3.54 4.05 -5.23
CA LEU A 87 2.41 4.19 -6.15
C LEU A 87 1.50 2.98 -5.96
N MET A 88 0.28 3.22 -5.51
CA MET A 88 -0.71 2.18 -5.25
C MET A 88 -1.88 2.31 -6.22
N VAL A 89 -2.31 1.19 -6.77
CA VAL A 89 -3.59 1.06 -7.46
C VAL A 89 -4.54 0.28 -6.54
N THR A 90 -5.72 0.83 -6.29
CA THR A 90 -6.73 0.18 -5.47
C THR A 90 -8.12 0.74 -5.74
N HIS A 91 -9.15 -0.07 -5.54
CA HIS A 91 -10.54 0.34 -5.48
C HIS A 91 -11.07 0.43 -4.04
N ASP A 92 -10.23 0.11 -3.05
CA ASP A 92 -10.57 0.20 -1.63
C ASP A 92 -10.32 1.61 -1.10
N SER A 93 -11.40 2.35 -0.82
CA SER A 93 -11.34 3.70 -0.27
C SER A 93 -10.64 3.76 1.09
N ASN A 94 -10.66 2.68 1.87
CA ASN A 94 -9.97 2.63 3.15
C ASN A 94 -8.47 2.57 2.93
N ALA A 95 -7.97 1.68 2.05
CA ALA A 95 -6.57 1.64 1.68
C ALA A 95 -6.11 2.97 1.08
N ALA A 96 -6.91 3.58 0.19
CA ALA A 96 -6.61 4.88 -0.41
C ALA A 96 -6.45 6.00 0.63
N SER A 97 -7.19 5.95 1.75
CA SER A 97 -7.12 6.98 2.81
C SER A 97 -5.78 7.06 3.53
N PHE A 98 -4.93 6.06 3.42
CA PHE A 98 -3.55 6.08 3.93
C PHE A 98 -2.59 6.87 3.03
N CYS A 99 -2.97 7.15 1.78
CA CYS A 99 -2.16 7.90 0.84
C CYS A 99 -2.12 9.39 1.15
N LYS A 100 -1.08 10.07 0.68
CA LYS A 100 -0.97 11.55 0.74
C LYS A 100 -1.68 12.22 -0.43
N ARG A 101 -1.77 11.51 -1.56
CA ARG A 101 -2.34 12.00 -2.82
C ARG A 101 -3.11 10.87 -3.49
N ILE A 102 -4.26 11.18 -4.03
CA ILE A 102 -5.12 10.25 -4.77
C ILE A 102 -5.47 10.86 -6.11
N LEU A 103 -5.34 10.06 -7.14
CA LEU A 103 -5.84 10.35 -8.48
C LEU A 103 -7.01 9.41 -8.78
N PHE A 104 -8.16 9.97 -9.08
CA PHE A 104 -9.33 9.21 -9.50
C PHE A 104 -9.30 9.09 -11.02
N ILE A 105 -9.30 7.85 -11.50
CA ILE A 105 -9.25 7.54 -12.93
C ILE A 105 -10.58 6.92 -13.33
N GLN A 106 -11.18 7.46 -14.39
CA GLN A 106 -12.38 6.93 -15.02
C GLN A 106 -12.17 6.95 -16.53
N ASP A 107 -12.48 5.85 -17.20
CA ASP A 107 -12.35 5.70 -18.67
C ASP A 107 -10.97 6.11 -19.22
N GLY A 108 -9.91 5.81 -18.45
CA GLY A 108 -8.52 6.11 -18.80
C GLY A 108 -8.10 7.57 -18.60
N VAL A 109 -8.97 8.41 -18.03
CA VAL A 109 -8.72 9.84 -17.79
C VAL A 109 -8.69 10.13 -16.30
N ILE A 110 -7.79 11.03 -15.85
CA ILE A 110 -7.79 11.55 -14.49
C ILE A 110 -9.01 12.48 -14.35
N PHE A 111 -9.98 12.03 -13.58
CA PHE A 111 -11.22 12.76 -13.32
C PHE A 111 -11.07 13.76 -12.19
N HIS A 112 -10.38 13.40 -11.11
CA HIS A 112 -10.24 14.22 -9.92
C HIS A 112 -8.94 13.90 -9.18
N GLU A 113 -8.46 14.87 -8.40
CA GLU A 113 -7.30 14.72 -7.51
C GLU A 113 -7.66 15.16 -6.10
N LEU A 114 -7.26 14.37 -5.10
CA LEU A 114 -7.29 14.74 -3.70
C LEU A 114 -5.89 14.72 -3.10
N ARG A 115 -5.62 15.67 -2.22
CA ARG A 115 -4.43 15.70 -1.35
C ARG A 115 -4.89 15.75 0.09
N ARG A 116 -4.27 14.93 0.95
CA ARG A 116 -4.64 14.83 2.36
C ARG A 116 -4.21 16.08 3.14
N GLY A 117 -3.01 16.62 2.88
CA GLY A 117 -2.45 17.69 3.69
C GLY A 117 -2.29 17.26 5.15
N ASP A 118 -2.75 18.11 6.07
CA ASP A 118 -2.67 17.90 7.52
C ASP A 118 -3.91 17.19 8.10
N GLU A 119 -4.85 16.79 7.25
CA GLU A 119 -6.06 16.09 7.68
C GLU A 119 -5.73 14.71 8.28
N SER A 120 -6.55 14.31 9.26
CA SER A 120 -6.53 12.92 9.74
C SER A 120 -6.95 11.95 8.64
N GLN A 121 -6.57 10.68 8.78
CA GLN A 121 -6.99 9.63 7.86
C GLN A 121 -8.51 9.52 7.76
N GLN A 122 -9.22 9.71 8.87
CA GLN A 122 -10.67 9.59 8.93
C GLN A 122 -11.37 10.73 8.17
N GLU A 123 -10.90 11.96 8.31
CA GLU A 123 -11.42 13.11 7.56
C GLU A 123 -11.17 12.93 6.07
N PHE A 124 -9.95 12.51 5.70
CA PHE A 124 -9.60 12.24 4.31
C PHE A 124 -10.42 11.11 3.70
N TYR A 125 -10.66 10.03 4.46
CA TYR A 125 -11.56 8.94 4.06
C TYR A 125 -12.97 9.46 3.74
N GLY A 126 -13.52 10.34 4.57
CA GLY A 126 -14.81 10.97 4.32
C GLY A 126 -14.86 11.80 3.02
N ARG A 127 -13.76 12.47 2.66
CA ARG A 127 -13.63 13.19 1.38
C ARG A 127 -13.58 12.24 0.19
N ILE A 128 -12.86 11.14 0.32
CA ILE A 128 -12.78 10.08 -0.72
C ILE A 128 -14.17 9.55 -1.03
N LEU A 129 -14.94 9.20 0.00
CA LEU A 129 -16.32 8.70 -0.16
C LEU A 129 -17.23 9.68 -0.87
N LYS A 130 -17.09 11.00 -0.60
CA LYS A 130 -17.87 12.03 -1.31
C LYS A 130 -17.55 12.05 -2.81
N VAL A 131 -16.27 11.95 -3.19
CA VAL A 131 -15.89 11.89 -4.62
C VAL A 131 -16.39 10.61 -5.27
N MET A 132 -16.25 9.46 -4.59
CA MET A 132 -16.74 8.18 -5.08
C MET A 132 -18.26 8.17 -5.30
N ALA A 133 -19.02 8.80 -4.41
CA ALA A 133 -20.47 8.96 -4.56
C ALA A 133 -20.84 9.79 -5.80
N GLN A 134 -20.07 10.83 -6.12
CA GLN A 134 -20.26 11.63 -7.33
C GLN A 134 -19.94 10.81 -8.60
N LEU A 135 -18.90 9.98 -8.57
CA LEU A 135 -18.55 9.09 -9.69
C LEU A 135 -19.63 8.02 -9.93
N GLY A 136 -20.16 7.42 -8.85
CA GLY A 136 -21.24 6.42 -8.93
C GLY A 136 -22.62 7.01 -9.31
N GLY A 137 -22.85 8.31 -9.02
CA GLY A 137 -24.11 8.99 -9.34
C GLY A 137 -24.16 9.58 -10.75
N GLY A 138 -23.02 9.68 -11.43
CA GLY A 138 -22.92 10.29 -12.77
C GLY A 138 -23.49 9.48 -13.93
N SER A 139 -23.88 8.22 -13.72
CA SER A 139 -24.54 7.39 -14.73
C SER A 139 -26.07 7.45 -14.69
N ALA A 140 -26.68 8.28 -13.81
CA ALA A 140 -28.14 8.33 -13.65
C ALA A 140 -28.80 9.60 -14.16
N ASN A 141 -28.07 10.59 -14.68
CA ASN A 141 -28.66 11.82 -15.21
C ASN A 141 -28.01 12.26 -16.50
N VAL A 142 -28.23 11.52 -17.58
CA VAL A 142 -28.24 12.04 -18.95
C VAL A 142 -29.53 11.54 -19.59
N LEU A 143 -30.59 12.27 -19.36
CA LEU A 143 -31.72 12.39 -20.28
C LEU A 143 -31.83 13.85 -20.65
#